data_ccef964d7d6ed97144ff1b6c29e0b79d
#
_entry.id   ccef964d7d6ed97144ff1b6c29e0b79d
#
_cell.length_a   1.000
_cell.length_b   1.000
_cell.length_c   1.000
_cell.angle_alpha   90.00
_cell.angle_beta   90.00
_cell.angle_gamma   90.00
#
_symmetry.space_group_name_H-M   'P 1'
#
loop_
_entity.id
_entity.type
_entity.pdbx_description
1 polymer ?
#
loop_
_entity_poly.entity_id
_entity_poly.type
_entity_poly.pdbx_seq_one_letter_code
_entity_poly.pdbx_strand_id
1 'polypeptide(L)'
;MDRQLISMLAHADHPIAAPLTDESVRRLLDRAIRRGDERVLDLGCGGGAWLLRALAAHPGVTAEGVDVSERALATAGEAAAARGVRDRLVLHHHDAAEFSSTRPFDVVLSVGAAHAFGGLLPTLAAAETHLAPGGHVLVGDGYWEDTPSADAIEMLGDFADLPATVDRVVADGWTPVYGHVSTREELDDYEWSWTGSLASWALDRSREPHGAEALAAASTHRSEWLRDYRKAFGFVSLVLRRTSG
;
A
#
# COMPACT_ATOMS: atom_id res chain seq x y z
N MET A 1 0.95 -23.43 -2.57
CA MET A 1 1.85 -22.25 -2.36
C MET A 1 1.38 -21.46 -1.16
N ASP A 2 2.30 -20.85 -0.40
CA ASP A 2 1.90 -19.94 0.65
C ASP A 2 1.46 -18.58 0.10
N ARG A 3 0.64 -17.84 0.88
CA ARG A 3 0.04 -16.57 0.46
C ARG A 3 1.09 -15.48 0.20
N GLN A 4 2.19 -15.47 0.96
CA GLN A 4 3.23 -14.46 0.80
C GLN A 4 4.00 -14.65 -0.52
N LEU A 5 4.26 -15.90 -0.92
CA LEU A 5 4.89 -16.20 -2.19
C LEU A 5 3.99 -15.84 -3.38
N ILE A 6 2.68 -16.13 -3.30
CA ILE A 6 1.70 -15.71 -4.32
C ILE A 6 1.73 -14.18 -4.45
N SER A 7 1.59 -13.45 -3.35
CA SER A 7 1.60 -12.00 -3.36
C SER A 7 2.89 -11.42 -3.97
N MET A 8 4.06 -11.94 -3.58
CA MET A 8 5.34 -11.49 -4.13
C MET A 8 5.44 -11.68 -5.65
N LEU A 9 5.02 -12.85 -6.15
CA LEU A 9 5.06 -13.16 -7.58
C LEU A 9 4.05 -12.31 -8.37
N ALA A 10 2.87 -12.10 -7.80
CA ALA A 10 1.82 -11.31 -8.41
C ALA A 10 2.19 -9.82 -8.54
N HIS A 11 3.00 -9.28 -7.62
CA HIS A 11 3.45 -7.88 -7.68
C HIS A 11 4.79 -7.69 -8.40
N ALA A 12 5.31 -8.71 -9.11
CA ALA A 12 6.62 -8.61 -9.76
C ALA A 12 6.68 -7.47 -10.79
N ASP A 13 5.64 -7.30 -11.60
CA ASP A 13 5.56 -6.29 -12.65
C ASP A 13 4.88 -4.99 -12.17
N HIS A 14 4.21 -5.02 -11.00
CA HIS A 14 3.61 -3.85 -10.36
C HIS A 14 4.01 -3.77 -8.87
N PRO A 15 5.24 -3.32 -8.56
CA PRO A 15 5.81 -3.37 -7.20
C PRO A 15 5.13 -2.41 -6.21
N ILE A 16 4.34 -1.46 -6.70
CA ILE A 16 3.41 -0.68 -5.87
C ILE A 16 2.22 -1.60 -5.57
N ALA A 17 2.13 -2.10 -4.33
CA ALA A 17 1.04 -3.00 -3.93
C ALA A 17 -0.28 -2.23 -3.69
N ALA A 18 -0.65 -1.41 -4.66
CA ALA A 18 -1.87 -0.60 -4.70
C ALA A 18 -2.15 -0.18 -6.15
N PRO A 19 -3.40 0.09 -6.54
CA PRO A 19 -3.78 0.45 -7.90
C PRO A 19 -3.43 1.92 -8.22
N LEU A 20 -2.14 2.18 -8.37
CA LEU A 20 -1.57 3.52 -8.57
C LEU A 20 -0.43 3.46 -9.59
N THR A 21 -0.38 4.44 -10.49
CA THR A 21 0.78 4.65 -11.35
C THR A 21 1.97 5.23 -10.58
N ASP A 22 3.18 5.11 -11.12
CA ASP A 22 4.37 5.79 -10.60
C ASP A 22 4.17 7.31 -10.48
N GLU A 23 3.46 7.90 -11.44
CA GLU A 23 3.15 9.34 -11.43
C GLU A 23 2.20 9.71 -10.29
N SER A 24 1.18 8.88 -10.01
CA SER A 24 0.25 9.11 -8.91
C SER A 24 0.96 8.98 -7.56
N VAL A 25 1.82 7.97 -7.39
CA VAL A 25 2.66 7.81 -6.20
C VAL A 25 3.60 9.01 -6.02
N ARG A 26 4.29 9.46 -7.09
CA ARG A 26 5.15 10.64 -7.03
C ARG A 26 4.40 11.86 -6.56
N ARG A 27 3.21 12.14 -7.13
CA ARG A 27 2.37 13.28 -6.70
C ARG A 27 1.94 13.20 -5.25
N LEU A 28 1.57 12.02 -4.77
CA LEU A 28 1.20 11.80 -3.38
C LEU A 28 2.39 12.05 -2.44
N LEU A 29 3.56 11.51 -2.77
CA LEU A 29 4.79 11.73 -2.00
C LEU A 29 5.20 13.21 -1.99
N ASP A 30 5.13 13.92 -3.13
CA ASP A 30 5.43 15.37 -3.22
C ASP A 30 4.45 16.21 -2.37
N ARG A 31 3.25 15.72 -2.09
CA ARG A 31 2.28 16.38 -1.20
C ARG A 31 2.53 16.09 0.28
N ALA A 32 3.05 14.92 0.60
CA ALA A 32 3.38 14.53 1.96
C ALA A 32 4.77 15.04 2.39
N ILE A 33 5.77 14.93 1.51
CA ILE A 33 7.15 15.36 1.72
C ILE A 33 7.29 16.81 1.21
N ARG A 34 7.41 17.77 2.12
CA ARG A 34 7.31 19.21 1.79
C ARG A 34 8.64 19.94 1.85
N ARG A 35 9.55 19.50 2.70
CA ARG A 35 10.87 20.13 2.91
C ARG A 35 11.99 19.41 2.15
N GLY A 36 11.81 18.08 1.92
CA GLY A 36 12.79 17.22 1.27
C GLY A 36 13.86 16.65 2.22
N ASP A 37 13.68 16.82 3.55
CA ASP A 37 14.56 16.31 4.60
C ASP A 37 13.78 15.55 5.70
N GLU A 38 12.54 15.18 5.41
CA GLU A 38 11.64 14.51 6.34
C GLU A 38 12.16 13.13 6.75
N ARG A 39 11.81 12.74 7.99
CA ARG A 39 11.85 11.35 8.42
C ARG A 39 10.54 10.69 8.04
N VAL A 40 10.62 9.64 7.25
CA VAL A 40 9.46 8.92 6.73
C VAL A 40 9.37 7.53 7.36
N LEU A 41 8.20 7.13 7.83
CA LEU A 41 7.87 5.78 8.27
C LEU A 41 6.85 5.17 7.32
N ASP A 42 7.00 3.89 6.98
CA ASP A 42 6.00 3.13 6.23
C ASP A 42 5.58 1.89 7.02
N LEU A 43 4.33 1.87 7.45
CA LEU A 43 3.71 0.80 8.23
C LEU A 43 3.05 -0.23 7.29
N GLY A 44 3.68 -1.39 7.15
CA GLY A 44 3.33 -2.39 6.14
C GLY A 44 4.05 -2.12 4.81
N CYS A 45 5.35 -1.84 4.86
CA CYS A 45 6.12 -1.35 3.72
C CYS A 45 6.35 -2.37 2.59
N GLY A 46 6.11 -3.66 2.82
CA GLY A 46 6.38 -4.72 1.86
C GLY A 46 7.79 -4.65 1.27
N GLY A 47 7.90 -4.68 -0.05
CA GLY A 47 9.15 -4.51 -0.80
C GLY A 47 9.69 -3.07 -0.84
N GLY A 48 9.16 -2.16 -0.04
CA GLY A 48 9.66 -0.79 0.12
C GLY A 48 9.40 0.13 -1.08
N ALA A 49 8.43 -0.20 -1.93
CA ALA A 49 8.20 0.52 -3.18
C ALA A 49 7.96 2.03 -3.00
N TRP A 50 7.25 2.42 -1.95
CA TRP A 50 7.00 3.83 -1.59
C TRP A 50 8.26 4.50 -1.06
N LEU A 51 8.94 3.87 -0.10
CA LEU A 51 10.16 4.40 0.52
C LEU A 51 11.30 4.58 -0.49
N LEU A 52 11.47 3.62 -1.41
CA LEU A 52 12.50 3.70 -2.44
C LEU A 52 12.26 4.88 -3.40
N ARG A 53 11.00 5.20 -3.71
CA ARG A 53 10.63 6.37 -4.52
C ARG A 53 10.85 7.67 -3.75
N ALA A 54 10.45 7.72 -2.49
CA ALA A 54 10.70 8.88 -1.62
C ALA A 54 12.20 9.19 -1.51
N LEU A 55 13.02 8.18 -1.22
CA LEU A 55 14.47 8.30 -1.09
C LEU A 55 15.17 8.70 -2.40
N ALA A 56 14.68 8.22 -3.55
CA ALA A 56 15.23 8.57 -4.86
C ALA A 56 14.89 10.02 -5.26
N ALA A 57 13.66 10.47 -4.97
CA ALA A 57 13.18 11.80 -5.33
C ALA A 57 13.71 12.90 -4.39
N HIS A 58 13.97 12.56 -3.11
CA HIS A 58 14.33 13.53 -2.08
C HIS A 58 15.64 13.12 -1.37
N PRO A 59 16.79 13.66 -1.79
CA PRO A 59 18.11 13.26 -1.27
C PRO A 59 18.33 13.49 0.23
N GLY A 60 17.59 14.41 0.84
CA GLY A 60 17.67 14.69 2.29
C GLY A 60 16.78 13.80 3.16
N VAL A 61 15.83 13.06 2.57
CA VAL A 61 14.90 12.18 3.29
C VAL A 61 15.63 10.97 3.86
N THR A 62 15.26 10.58 5.08
CA THR A 62 15.57 9.28 5.68
C THR A 62 14.29 8.48 5.91
N ALA A 63 14.34 7.18 5.78
CA ALA A 63 13.16 6.34 5.81
C ALA A 63 13.32 5.12 6.71
N GLU A 64 12.23 4.74 7.35
CA GLU A 64 12.10 3.48 8.07
C GLU A 64 10.88 2.71 7.54
N GLY A 65 11.03 1.41 7.32
CA GLY A 65 9.96 0.54 6.87
C GLY A 65 9.74 -0.62 7.83
N VAL A 66 8.49 -0.95 8.10
CA VAL A 66 8.08 -2.05 8.98
C VAL A 66 7.24 -3.04 8.20
N ASP A 67 7.59 -4.32 8.26
CA ASP A 67 6.78 -5.39 7.66
C ASP A 67 7.02 -6.73 8.37
N VAL A 68 6.03 -7.62 8.35
CA VAL A 68 6.12 -8.99 8.89
C VAL A 68 6.79 -9.95 7.92
N SER A 69 6.97 -9.58 6.67
CA SER A 69 7.59 -10.42 5.63
C SER A 69 9.10 -10.19 5.54
N GLU A 70 9.88 -11.05 6.15
CA GLU A 70 11.34 -11.02 6.05
C GLU A 70 11.82 -11.02 4.59
N ARG A 71 11.14 -11.78 3.73
CA ARG A 71 11.45 -11.84 2.29
C ARG A 71 11.20 -10.51 1.58
N ALA A 72 10.09 -9.84 1.87
CA ALA A 72 9.79 -8.52 1.29
C ALA A 72 10.82 -7.48 1.74
N LEU A 73 11.20 -7.49 3.02
CA LEU A 73 12.24 -6.61 3.55
C LEU A 73 13.62 -6.88 2.94
N ALA A 74 13.97 -8.14 2.69
CA ALA A 74 15.21 -8.48 1.97
C ALA A 74 15.21 -7.89 0.56
N THR A 75 14.11 -8.04 -0.18
CA THR A 75 13.93 -7.43 -1.52
C THR A 75 14.04 -5.90 -1.46
N ALA A 76 13.43 -5.25 -0.45
CA ALA A 76 13.55 -3.81 -0.24
C ALA A 76 14.99 -3.38 0.02
N GLY A 77 15.74 -4.14 0.84
CA GLY A 77 17.14 -3.88 1.13
C GLY A 77 18.06 -4.00 -0.10
N GLU A 78 17.87 -5.04 -0.91
CA GLU A 78 18.60 -5.25 -2.16
C GLU A 78 18.30 -4.13 -3.17
N ALA A 79 17.03 -3.77 -3.33
CA ALA A 79 16.62 -2.68 -4.22
C ALA A 79 17.14 -1.31 -3.75
N ALA A 80 17.23 -1.07 -2.44
CA ALA A 80 17.84 0.14 -1.88
C ALA A 80 19.34 0.21 -2.15
N ALA A 81 20.06 -0.91 -2.01
CA ALA A 81 21.48 -1.00 -2.33
C ALA A 81 21.73 -0.74 -3.82
N ALA A 82 20.96 -1.36 -4.70
CA ALA A 82 21.05 -1.16 -6.15
C ALA A 82 20.81 0.29 -6.60
N ARG A 83 20.01 1.05 -5.83
CA ARG A 83 19.71 2.48 -6.08
C ARG A 83 20.64 3.43 -5.33
N GLY A 84 21.60 2.94 -4.54
CA GLY A 84 22.52 3.77 -3.76
C GLY A 84 21.85 4.57 -2.63
N VAL A 85 20.72 4.09 -2.10
CA VAL A 85 19.96 4.74 -1.02
C VAL A 85 19.92 3.93 0.28
N ARG A 86 20.68 2.84 0.36
CA ARG A 86 20.66 1.89 1.49
C ARG A 86 21.01 2.55 2.83
N ASP A 87 21.93 3.51 2.83
CA ASP A 87 22.38 4.20 4.05
C ASP A 87 21.31 5.12 4.66
N ARG A 88 20.26 5.42 3.91
CA ARG A 88 19.13 6.26 4.34
C ARG A 88 17.87 5.45 4.64
N LEU A 89 17.94 4.10 4.59
CA LEU A 89 16.80 3.21 4.82
C LEU A 89 17.10 2.24 5.98
N VAL A 90 16.20 2.23 6.96
CA VAL A 90 16.16 1.22 8.02
C VAL A 90 14.93 0.34 7.81
N LEU A 91 15.09 -0.97 7.96
CA LEU A 91 14.01 -1.95 7.80
C LEU A 91 13.85 -2.76 9.09
N HIS A 92 12.60 -2.87 9.54
CA HIS A 92 12.23 -3.57 10.78
C HIS A 92 11.34 -4.77 10.43
N HIS A 93 11.81 -5.97 10.77
CA HIS A 93 11.00 -7.18 10.71
C HIS A 93 10.14 -7.24 11.97
N HIS A 94 8.94 -6.68 11.91
CA HIS A 94 8.04 -6.54 13.05
C HIS A 94 6.58 -6.42 12.58
N ASP A 95 5.64 -6.73 13.46
CA ASP A 95 4.24 -6.41 13.24
C ASP A 95 4.05 -4.89 13.29
N ALA A 96 3.49 -4.32 12.22
CA ALA A 96 3.30 -2.88 12.10
C ALA A 96 2.33 -2.32 13.16
N ALA A 97 1.37 -3.12 13.63
CA ALA A 97 0.44 -2.73 14.68
C ALA A 97 1.07 -2.70 16.09
N GLU A 98 2.18 -3.43 16.28
CA GLU A 98 2.90 -3.49 17.55
C GLU A 98 4.21 -2.67 17.53
N PHE A 99 4.56 -2.11 16.37
CA PHE A 99 5.79 -1.33 16.21
C PHE A 99 5.76 -0.06 17.04
N SER A 100 6.90 0.29 17.63
CA SER A 100 7.08 1.54 18.36
C SER A 100 8.44 2.16 18.06
N SER A 101 8.48 3.48 17.95
CA SER A 101 9.71 4.25 17.77
C SER A 101 9.84 5.32 18.86
N THR A 102 11.07 5.53 19.32
CA THR A 102 11.37 6.59 20.31
C THR A 102 11.42 7.99 19.71
N ARG A 103 11.49 8.10 18.38
CA ARG A 103 11.58 9.38 17.67
C ARG A 103 10.41 9.50 16.68
N PRO A 104 9.69 10.62 16.70
CA PRO A 104 8.58 10.83 15.79
C PRO A 104 9.04 10.99 14.33
N PHE A 105 8.12 10.80 13.40
CA PHE A 105 8.31 10.93 11.96
C PHE A 105 7.53 12.12 11.42
N ASP A 106 8.10 12.81 10.45
CA ASP A 106 7.44 13.92 9.77
C ASP A 106 6.34 13.44 8.81
N VAL A 107 6.52 12.22 8.27
CA VAL A 107 5.55 11.58 7.39
C VAL A 107 5.39 10.12 7.80
N VAL A 108 4.14 9.66 7.95
CA VAL A 108 3.82 8.24 8.16
C VAL A 108 2.97 7.75 7.00
N LEU A 109 3.41 6.66 6.38
CA LEU A 109 2.72 6.00 5.27
C LEU A 109 2.05 4.72 5.76
N SER A 110 0.88 4.39 5.21
CA SER A 110 0.29 3.06 5.25
C SER A 110 -0.69 2.93 4.07
N VAL A 111 -0.26 2.35 2.96
CA VAL A 111 -1.05 2.25 1.73
C VAL A 111 -1.29 0.78 1.39
N GLY A 112 -2.57 0.38 1.33
CA GLY A 112 -2.97 -1.01 1.08
C GLY A 112 -2.74 -1.96 2.26
N ALA A 113 -2.37 -1.46 3.45
CA ALA A 113 -2.08 -2.25 4.64
C ALA A 113 -3.10 -2.07 5.79
N ALA A 114 -4.23 -1.41 5.55
CA ALA A 114 -5.24 -1.12 6.57
C ALA A 114 -5.79 -2.38 7.24
N HIS A 115 -5.79 -3.51 6.55
CA HIS A 115 -6.20 -4.81 7.10
C HIS A 115 -5.36 -5.27 8.29
N ALA A 116 -4.08 -4.87 8.37
CA ALA A 116 -3.20 -5.21 9.48
C ALA A 116 -3.60 -4.52 10.79
N PHE A 117 -4.32 -3.42 10.70
CA PHE A 117 -4.76 -2.62 11.85
C PHE A 117 -6.26 -2.80 12.15
N GLY A 118 -7.01 -3.51 11.31
CA GLY A 118 -8.46 -3.67 11.43
C GLY A 118 -9.27 -2.56 10.75
N GLY A 119 -8.70 -1.86 9.75
CA GLY A 119 -9.34 -0.87 8.91
C GLY A 119 -8.71 0.52 8.95
N LEU A 120 -9.29 1.46 8.19
CA LEU A 120 -8.72 2.79 7.96
C LEU A 120 -8.53 3.63 9.25
N LEU A 121 -9.55 3.75 10.09
CA LEU A 121 -9.44 4.56 11.31
C LEU A 121 -8.46 3.99 12.34
N PRO A 122 -8.43 2.68 12.63
CA PRO A 122 -7.36 2.08 13.43
C PRO A 122 -5.96 2.29 12.84
N THR A 123 -5.81 2.28 11.50
CA THR A 123 -4.55 2.62 10.83
C THR A 123 -4.13 4.07 11.12
N LEU A 124 -5.06 5.01 11.04
CA LEU A 124 -4.81 6.42 11.37
C LEU A 124 -4.42 6.61 12.83
N ALA A 125 -5.09 5.91 13.74
CA ALA A 125 -4.75 5.95 15.17
C ALA A 125 -3.33 5.39 15.43
N ALA A 126 -2.95 4.29 14.78
CA ALA A 126 -1.58 3.76 14.86
C ALA A 126 -0.56 4.75 14.28
N ALA A 127 -0.82 5.30 13.09
CA ALA A 127 0.06 6.27 12.43
C ALA A 127 0.28 7.52 13.30
N GLU A 128 -0.76 8.01 13.99
CA GLU A 128 -0.68 9.16 14.87
C GLU A 128 0.33 8.99 16.00
N THR A 129 0.45 7.79 16.56
CA THR A 129 1.40 7.51 17.66
C THR A 129 2.86 7.74 17.27
N HIS A 130 3.14 7.71 15.97
CA HIS A 130 4.47 7.90 15.39
C HIS A 130 4.69 9.29 14.82
N LEU A 131 3.62 10.11 14.70
CA LEU A 131 3.65 11.34 13.94
C LEU A 131 4.25 12.51 14.76
N ALA A 132 5.15 13.26 14.14
CA ALA A 132 5.63 14.52 14.70
C ALA A 132 4.54 15.60 14.66
N PRO A 133 4.55 16.58 15.58
CA PRO A 133 3.64 17.72 15.51
C PRO A 133 3.69 18.41 14.15
N GLY A 134 2.52 18.55 13.50
CA GLY A 134 2.41 19.16 12.17
C GLY A 134 2.81 18.26 11.00
N GLY A 135 3.12 17.01 11.26
CA GLY A 135 3.46 16.01 10.24
C GLY A 135 2.27 15.61 9.35
N HIS A 136 2.54 14.78 8.37
CA HIS A 136 1.56 14.26 7.41
C HIS A 136 1.39 12.76 7.55
N VAL A 137 0.16 12.28 7.37
CA VAL A 137 -0.13 10.86 7.18
C VAL A 137 -0.57 10.66 5.72
N LEU A 138 0.00 9.67 5.04
CA LEU A 138 -0.46 9.22 3.73
C LEU A 138 -1.00 7.80 3.88
N VAL A 139 -2.31 7.66 3.74
CA VAL A 139 -3.00 6.37 3.77
C VAL A 139 -3.66 6.07 2.45
N GLY A 140 -3.82 4.77 2.14
CA GLY A 140 -4.60 4.32 1.00
C GLY A 140 -5.42 3.09 1.39
N ASP A 141 -6.71 3.11 1.03
CA ASP A 141 -7.64 2.03 1.33
C ASP A 141 -8.74 1.92 0.27
N GLY A 142 -9.45 0.78 0.27
CA GLY A 142 -10.59 0.53 -0.58
C GLY A 142 -11.83 1.34 -0.18
N TYR A 143 -12.72 1.54 -1.14
CA TYR A 143 -14.07 2.03 -0.91
C TYR A 143 -15.02 1.38 -1.93
N TRP A 144 -16.33 1.40 -1.67
CA TRP A 144 -17.31 0.96 -2.65
C TRP A 144 -17.78 2.15 -3.50
N GLU A 145 -17.47 2.11 -4.80
CA GLU A 145 -17.90 3.10 -5.79
C GLU A 145 -19.35 2.86 -6.23
N ASP A 146 -19.77 1.60 -6.22
CA ASP A 146 -21.15 1.16 -6.52
C ASP A 146 -21.54 0.06 -5.53
N THR A 147 -22.81 -0.33 -5.52
CA THR A 147 -23.33 -1.39 -4.64
C THR A 147 -22.58 -2.71 -4.88
N PRO A 148 -21.84 -3.23 -3.89
CA PRO A 148 -21.11 -4.48 -4.04
C PRO A 148 -22.04 -5.69 -4.01
N SER A 149 -21.60 -6.80 -4.60
CA SER A 149 -22.20 -8.11 -4.37
C SER A 149 -21.82 -8.64 -2.97
N ALA A 150 -22.58 -9.62 -2.47
CA ALA A 150 -22.21 -10.28 -1.21
C ALA A 150 -20.84 -10.96 -1.30
N ASP A 151 -20.53 -11.57 -2.44
CA ASP A 151 -19.25 -12.22 -2.71
C ASP A 151 -18.10 -11.21 -2.71
N ALA A 152 -18.30 -9.99 -3.28
CA ALA A 152 -17.30 -8.93 -3.26
C ALA A 152 -17.02 -8.45 -1.82
N ILE A 153 -18.04 -8.32 -0.97
CA ILE A 153 -17.87 -7.96 0.44
C ILE A 153 -17.10 -9.05 1.20
N GLU A 154 -17.40 -10.32 0.95
CA GLU A 154 -16.71 -11.45 1.59
C GLU A 154 -15.22 -11.48 1.19
N MET A 155 -14.90 -11.17 -0.07
CA MET A 155 -13.52 -11.17 -0.59
C MET A 155 -12.69 -9.97 -0.13
N LEU A 156 -13.24 -8.76 -0.20
CA LEU A 156 -12.49 -7.52 -0.04
C LEU A 156 -12.74 -6.81 1.29
N GLY A 157 -13.91 -7.02 1.89
CA GLY A 157 -14.33 -6.37 3.13
C GLY A 157 -15.54 -5.44 2.95
N ASP A 158 -16.12 -5.04 4.07
CA ASP A 158 -17.26 -4.12 4.11
C ASP A 158 -16.78 -2.67 4.18
N PHE A 159 -16.42 -2.11 3.02
CA PHE A 159 -16.01 -0.71 2.91
C PHE A 159 -17.25 0.21 2.88
N ALA A 160 -17.07 1.45 3.31
CA ALA A 160 -18.03 2.52 3.04
C ALA A 160 -17.87 3.05 1.59
N ASP A 161 -18.79 3.89 1.15
CA ASP A 161 -18.60 4.69 -0.06
C ASP A 161 -17.56 5.80 0.14
N LEU A 162 -17.11 6.44 -0.93
CA LEU A 162 -16.07 7.48 -0.85
C LEU A 162 -16.46 8.67 0.04
N PRO A 163 -17.66 9.27 -0.09
CA PRO A 163 -18.10 10.34 0.81
C PRO A 163 -18.05 9.93 2.28
N ALA A 164 -18.65 8.80 2.64
CA ALA A 164 -18.69 8.32 4.02
C ALA A 164 -17.29 7.96 4.55
N THR A 165 -16.39 7.46 3.70
CA THR A 165 -15.00 7.20 4.05
C THR A 165 -14.28 8.49 4.43
N VAL A 166 -14.42 9.54 3.61
CA VAL A 166 -13.81 10.86 3.89
C VAL A 166 -14.45 11.53 5.11
N ASP A 167 -15.78 11.46 5.24
CA ASP A 167 -16.49 12.05 6.40
C ASP A 167 -16.06 11.39 7.72
N ARG A 168 -15.84 10.08 7.75
CA ARG A 168 -15.31 9.37 8.93
C ARG A 168 -13.90 9.84 9.30
N VAL A 169 -13.02 10.03 8.31
CA VAL A 169 -11.66 10.55 8.50
C VAL A 169 -11.69 11.97 9.07
N VAL A 170 -12.58 12.82 8.54
CA VAL A 170 -12.75 14.20 9.04
C VAL A 170 -13.34 14.21 10.45
N ALA A 171 -14.34 13.39 10.72
CA ALA A 171 -14.95 13.27 12.05
C ALA A 171 -13.96 12.75 13.11
N ASP A 172 -12.96 11.94 12.70
CA ASP A 172 -11.85 11.47 13.55
C ASP A 172 -10.76 12.54 13.80
N GLY A 173 -10.97 13.77 13.33
CA GLY A 173 -10.08 14.91 13.56
C GLY A 173 -8.91 15.01 12.59
N TRP A 174 -9.06 14.48 11.39
CA TRP A 174 -8.08 14.63 10.30
C TRP A 174 -8.60 15.57 9.21
N THR A 175 -7.71 16.36 8.63
CA THR A 175 -8.02 17.20 7.49
C THR A 175 -7.32 16.65 6.25
N PRO A 176 -8.05 16.23 5.20
CA PRO A 176 -7.47 15.92 3.91
C PRO A 176 -6.84 17.17 3.29
N VAL A 177 -5.52 17.15 3.07
CA VAL A 177 -4.79 18.24 2.42
C VAL A 177 -4.50 17.94 0.95
N TYR A 178 -4.64 16.66 0.58
CA TYR A 178 -4.64 16.17 -0.80
C TYR A 178 -5.29 14.79 -0.84
N GLY A 179 -5.84 14.43 -1.99
CA GLY A 179 -6.40 13.09 -2.23
C GLY A 179 -6.21 12.69 -3.68
N HIS A 180 -6.07 11.38 -3.90
CA HIS A 180 -6.09 10.75 -5.21
C HIS A 180 -7.06 9.58 -5.18
N VAL A 181 -8.04 9.60 -6.06
CA VAL A 181 -8.92 8.47 -6.33
C VAL A 181 -8.34 7.74 -7.53
N SER A 182 -8.05 6.47 -7.37
CA SER A 182 -7.49 5.66 -8.45
C SER A 182 -8.47 5.62 -9.63
N THR A 183 -7.95 5.88 -10.81
CA THR A 183 -8.74 5.80 -12.03
C THR A 183 -9.09 4.34 -12.35
N ARG A 184 -10.12 4.14 -13.17
CA ARG A 184 -10.44 2.78 -13.65
C ARG A 184 -9.26 2.13 -14.39
N GLU A 185 -8.47 2.93 -15.10
CA GLU A 185 -7.26 2.45 -15.78
C GLU A 185 -6.19 1.96 -14.78
N GLU A 186 -5.94 2.70 -13.69
CA GLU A 186 -5.02 2.28 -12.63
C GLU A 186 -5.49 0.99 -11.93
N LEU A 187 -6.80 0.87 -11.66
CA LEU A 187 -7.40 -0.34 -11.08
C LEU A 187 -7.26 -1.54 -12.04
N ASP A 188 -7.59 -1.35 -13.31
CA ASP A 188 -7.49 -2.42 -14.32
C ASP A 188 -6.02 -2.84 -14.57
N ASP A 189 -5.08 -1.90 -14.62
CA ASP A 189 -3.65 -2.17 -14.80
C ASP A 189 -3.07 -2.96 -13.61
N TYR A 190 -3.43 -2.57 -12.39
CA TYR A 190 -3.05 -3.30 -11.19
C TYR A 190 -3.52 -4.76 -11.21
N GLU A 191 -4.79 -4.99 -11.52
CA GLU A 191 -5.38 -6.33 -11.55
C GLU A 191 -4.84 -7.19 -12.70
N TRP A 192 -4.65 -6.59 -13.88
CA TRP A 192 -4.01 -7.28 -15.00
C TRP A 192 -2.55 -7.62 -14.70
N SER A 193 -1.81 -6.72 -14.06
CA SER A 193 -0.43 -6.97 -13.66
C SER A 193 -0.37 -8.08 -12.62
N TRP A 194 -1.21 -8.03 -11.59
CA TRP A 194 -1.27 -9.04 -10.54
C TRP A 194 -1.53 -10.45 -11.12
N THR A 195 -2.58 -10.58 -11.92
CA THR A 195 -2.98 -11.87 -12.50
C THR A 195 -2.02 -12.33 -13.61
N GLY A 196 -1.49 -11.40 -14.39
CA GLY A 196 -0.57 -11.64 -15.49
C GLY A 196 0.80 -12.11 -15.03
N SER A 197 1.41 -11.42 -14.06
CA SER A 197 2.72 -11.79 -13.49
C SER A 197 2.68 -13.20 -12.90
N LEU A 198 1.64 -13.49 -12.10
CA LEU A 198 1.48 -14.81 -11.50
C LEU A 198 1.23 -15.91 -12.54
N ALA A 199 0.41 -15.63 -13.57
CA ALA A 199 0.15 -16.57 -14.64
C ALA A 199 1.39 -16.84 -15.51
N SER A 200 2.16 -15.79 -15.85
CA SER A 200 3.41 -15.93 -16.61
C SER A 200 4.42 -16.78 -15.86
N TRP A 201 4.62 -16.50 -14.58
CA TRP A 201 5.50 -17.31 -13.72
C TRP A 201 5.06 -18.78 -13.69
N ALA A 202 3.75 -19.04 -13.60
CA ALA A 202 3.17 -20.37 -13.56
C ALA A 202 3.37 -21.15 -14.87
N LEU A 203 3.19 -20.47 -16.02
CA LEU A 203 3.36 -21.08 -17.35
C LEU A 203 4.80 -21.50 -17.62
N ASP A 204 5.77 -20.70 -17.18
CA ASP A 204 7.19 -21.04 -17.26
C ASP A 204 7.55 -22.28 -16.42
N ARG A 205 6.72 -22.60 -15.41
CA ARG A 205 6.88 -23.74 -14.47
C ARG A 205 5.75 -24.75 -14.54
N SER A 206 5.12 -24.88 -15.70
CA SER A 206 3.91 -25.71 -15.92
C SER A 206 4.08 -27.19 -15.57
N ARG A 207 5.33 -27.69 -15.48
CA ARG A 207 5.65 -29.07 -15.10
C ARG A 207 5.90 -29.24 -13.60
N GLU A 208 5.92 -28.16 -12.84
CA GLU A 208 6.13 -28.15 -11.39
C GLU A 208 4.78 -28.08 -10.65
N PRO A 209 4.63 -28.72 -9.48
CA PRO A 209 3.37 -28.66 -8.72
C PRO A 209 2.94 -27.22 -8.41
N HIS A 210 3.86 -26.33 -8.06
CA HIS A 210 3.57 -24.93 -7.76
C HIS A 210 3.13 -24.12 -8.99
N GLY A 211 3.52 -24.53 -10.21
CA GLY A 211 3.04 -23.91 -11.44
C GLY A 211 1.53 -24.05 -11.61
N ALA A 212 1.00 -25.26 -11.40
CA ALA A 212 -0.45 -25.50 -11.48
C ALA A 212 -1.24 -24.73 -10.41
N GLU A 213 -0.74 -24.68 -9.17
CA GLU A 213 -1.36 -23.92 -8.07
C GLU A 213 -1.39 -22.42 -8.36
N ALA A 214 -0.28 -21.85 -8.83
CA ALA A 214 -0.18 -20.43 -9.17
C ALA A 214 -1.12 -20.05 -10.33
N LEU A 215 -1.20 -20.91 -11.36
CA LEU A 215 -2.10 -20.68 -12.50
C LEU A 215 -3.56 -20.73 -12.07
N ALA A 216 -3.93 -21.65 -11.18
CA ALA A 216 -5.26 -21.71 -10.59
C ALA A 216 -5.58 -20.44 -9.79
N ALA A 217 -4.66 -19.99 -8.93
CA ALA A 217 -4.82 -18.76 -8.16
C ALA A 217 -4.99 -17.53 -9.06
N ALA A 218 -4.17 -17.37 -10.09
CA ALA A 218 -4.29 -16.27 -11.05
C ALA A 218 -5.63 -16.29 -11.80
N SER A 219 -6.10 -17.49 -12.19
CA SER A 219 -7.37 -17.67 -12.91
C SER A 219 -8.58 -17.37 -12.02
N THR A 220 -8.53 -17.81 -10.76
CA THR A 220 -9.59 -17.56 -9.76
C THR A 220 -9.68 -16.06 -9.49
N HIS A 221 -8.59 -15.42 -9.12
CA HIS A 221 -8.56 -13.98 -8.84
C HIS A 221 -9.03 -13.14 -10.02
N ARG A 222 -8.58 -13.44 -11.24
CA ARG A 222 -9.06 -12.77 -12.46
C ARG A 222 -10.56 -12.92 -12.66
N SER A 223 -11.11 -14.10 -12.36
CA SER A 223 -12.55 -14.38 -12.49
C SER A 223 -13.36 -13.57 -11.49
N GLU A 224 -12.93 -13.56 -10.24
CA GLU A 224 -13.52 -12.79 -9.14
C GLU A 224 -13.47 -11.29 -9.44
N TRP A 225 -12.29 -10.76 -9.81
CA TRP A 225 -12.17 -9.37 -10.21
C TRP A 225 -13.15 -8.99 -11.31
N LEU A 226 -13.11 -9.67 -12.47
CA LEU A 226 -13.90 -9.30 -13.65
C LEU A 226 -15.41 -9.39 -13.42
N ARG A 227 -15.87 -10.33 -12.57
CA ARG A 227 -17.30 -10.61 -12.38
C ARG A 227 -17.89 -9.94 -11.16
N ASP A 228 -17.13 -9.90 -10.07
CA ASP A 228 -17.71 -9.60 -8.77
C ASP A 228 -17.42 -8.18 -8.31
N TYR A 229 -16.19 -7.65 -8.48
CA TYR A 229 -15.87 -6.34 -7.90
C TYR A 229 -15.29 -5.29 -8.86
N ARG A 230 -14.93 -5.61 -10.10
CA ARG A 230 -14.33 -4.63 -11.03
C ARG A 230 -15.14 -3.34 -11.19
N LYS A 231 -16.46 -3.40 -11.12
CA LYS A 231 -17.34 -2.24 -11.31
C LYS A 231 -17.61 -1.47 -10.02
N ALA A 232 -17.58 -2.18 -8.90
CA ALA A 232 -18.00 -1.64 -7.61
C ALA A 232 -16.85 -1.17 -6.73
N PHE A 233 -15.65 -1.73 -6.90
CA PHE A 233 -14.50 -1.39 -6.08
C PHE A 233 -13.76 -0.16 -6.61
N GLY A 234 -13.41 0.73 -5.69
CA GLY A 234 -12.54 1.87 -5.86
C GLY A 234 -11.42 1.88 -4.81
N PHE A 235 -10.39 2.67 -5.07
CA PHE A 235 -9.27 2.87 -4.14
C PHE A 235 -8.97 4.36 -3.99
N VAL A 236 -8.77 4.82 -2.75
CA VAL A 236 -8.46 6.22 -2.45
C VAL A 236 -7.18 6.32 -1.64
N SER A 237 -6.33 7.27 -2.00
CA SER A 237 -5.16 7.64 -1.20
C SER A 237 -5.32 9.07 -0.70
N LEU A 238 -5.15 9.28 0.60
CA LEU A 238 -5.33 10.58 1.26
C LEU A 238 -4.04 11.02 1.93
N VAL A 239 -3.63 12.26 1.69
CA VAL A 239 -2.62 12.96 2.48
C VAL A 239 -3.36 13.80 3.52
N LEU A 240 -3.10 13.51 4.77
CA LEU A 240 -3.86 14.00 5.92
C LEU A 240 -2.95 14.78 6.89
N ARG A 241 -3.54 15.74 7.58
CA ARG A 241 -2.95 16.38 8.75
C ARG A 241 -3.94 16.37 9.91
N ARG A 242 -3.44 16.33 11.13
CA ARG A 242 -4.32 16.56 12.30
C ARG A 242 -4.93 17.94 12.22
N THR A 243 -6.25 18.01 12.36
CA THR A 243 -6.95 19.27 12.59
C THR A 243 -6.51 19.76 13.94
N SER A 244 -5.85 20.92 13.99
CA SER A 244 -5.45 21.53 15.28
C SER A 244 -6.71 21.81 16.08
N GLY A 245 -6.83 21.24 17.27
CA GLY A 245 -7.82 21.58 18.27
C GLY A 245 -7.47 22.92 18.95
#